data_3edf8569e60c8eea529a10a5cd1586b2
#
_entry.id   3edf8569e60c8eea529a10a5cd1586b2
#
_cell.length_a   1.000
_cell.length_b   1.000
_cell.length_c   1.000
_cell.angle_alpha   90.00
_cell.angle_beta   90.00
_cell.angle_gamma   90.00
#
_symmetry.space_group_name_H-M   'P 1'
#
loop_
_entity.id
_entity.type
_entity.pdbx_description
1 polymer ?
#
loop_
_entity_poly.entity_id
_entity_poly.type
_entity_poly.pdbx_seq_one_letter_code
_entity_poly.pdbx_strand_id
1 'polypeptide(L)'
;NKKLINTVYNYKPDLLIYGHADLIKNSTLSYLKDNYKNLKIAQWFLDPLIKNGPDYFKNKSRILDKMEFTDANFITTSPDALNFLPKEKKCLFMPNPTDPSFEVLNNYENNHCSMDVFFALSHGVHRGILKKGKYDERADFVNRLVELTPNVKFDLYGIDNVQPIWADSFIKAISNSKMGVNLSRGEPIKYYSSDRITQLIGNGLLTFIHKN
;
A
#
# COMPACT_ATOMS: atom_id res chain seq x y z
N ASN A 1 22.41 6.82 -7.59
CA ASN A 1 22.26 6.43 -8.95
C ASN A 1 23.46 5.62 -9.48
N LYS A 2 24.74 5.92 -9.12
CA LYS A 2 25.91 5.11 -9.50
C LYS A 2 25.78 3.64 -9.09
N LYS A 3 25.25 3.36 -7.88
CA LYS A 3 25.03 1.99 -7.40
C LYS A 3 24.05 1.22 -8.33
N LEU A 4 22.94 1.85 -8.76
CA LEU A 4 22.00 1.21 -9.69
C LEU A 4 22.67 0.86 -11.03
N ILE A 5 23.43 1.80 -11.61
CA ILE A 5 24.16 1.54 -12.86
C ILE A 5 25.13 0.36 -12.71
N ASN A 6 25.90 0.34 -11.63
CA ASN A 6 26.83 -0.75 -11.35
C ASN A 6 26.10 -2.09 -11.14
N THR A 7 24.93 -2.08 -10.47
CA THR A 7 24.12 -3.28 -10.30
C THR A 7 23.64 -3.81 -11.65
N VAL A 8 23.09 -2.95 -12.51
CA VAL A 8 22.65 -3.34 -13.87
C VAL A 8 23.82 -3.86 -14.69
N TYR A 9 24.98 -3.20 -14.64
CA TYR A 9 26.20 -3.63 -15.34
C TYR A 9 26.65 -5.04 -14.92
N ASN A 10 26.65 -5.32 -13.61
CA ASN A 10 27.14 -6.59 -13.08
C ASN A 10 26.12 -7.73 -13.26
N TYR A 11 24.83 -7.47 -13.02
CA TYR A 11 23.76 -8.47 -13.10
C TYR A 11 23.26 -8.73 -14.52
N LYS A 12 23.37 -7.72 -15.41
CA LYS A 12 22.84 -7.76 -16.78
C LYS A 12 21.38 -8.26 -16.82
N PRO A 13 20.46 -7.67 -16.03
CA PRO A 13 19.09 -8.12 -15.96
C PRO A 13 18.36 -7.83 -17.28
N ASP A 14 17.38 -8.66 -17.63
CA ASP A 14 16.45 -8.40 -18.73
C ASP A 14 15.36 -7.38 -18.34
N LEU A 15 15.05 -7.33 -17.04
CA LEU A 15 14.00 -6.49 -16.49
C LEU A 15 14.44 -5.79 -15.21
N LEU A 16 14.27 -4.47 -15.17
CA LEU A 16 14.40 -3.65 -13.97
C LEU A 16 13.01 -3.18 -13.54
N ILE A 17 12.50 -3.67 -12.40
CA ILE A 17 11.29 -3.16 -11.77
C ILE A 17 11.70 -2.31 -10.57
N TYR A 18 11.14 -1.10 -10.47
CA TYR A 18 11.34 -0.27 -9.30
C TYR A 18 9.99 0.18 -8.70
N GLY A 19 9.95 0.24 -7.37
CA GLY A 19 8.85 0.85 -6.62
C GLY A 19 9.08 2.35 -6.43
N HIS A 20 8.92 2.86 -5.22
CA HIS A 20 9.17 4.27 -4.87
C HIS A 20 10.59 4.75 -5.21
N ALA A 21 10.77 5.25 -6.42
CA ALA A 21 12.06 5.57 -6.99
C ALA A 21 12.43 7.06 -6.92
N ASP A 22 11.99 7.77 -5.88
CA ASP A 22 12.21 9.22 -5.72
C ASP A 22 13.68 9.63 -5.79
N LEU A 23 14.60 8.75 -5.35
CA LEU A 23 16.04 8.98 -5.37
C LEU A 23 16.70 8.59 -6.70
N ILE A 24 15.98 7.95 -7.61
CA ILE A 24 16.50 7.59 -8.93
C ILE A 24 16.26 8.77 -9.88
N LYS A 25 17.33 9.36 -10.36
CA LYS A 25 17.27 10.47 -11.31
C LYS A 25 16.82 9.99 -12.69
N ASN A 26 16.06 10.80 -13.40
CA ASN A 26 15.63 10.54 -14.77
C ASN A 26 16.82 10.34 -15.71
N SER A 27 17.90 11.13 -15.53
CA SER A 27 19.14 10.94 -16.27
C SER A 27 19.79 9.56 -16.06
N THR A 28 19.57 8.91 -14.93
CA THR A 28 20.04 7.53 -14.69
C THR A 28 19.20 6.53 -15.48
N LEU A 29 17.88 6.71 -15.54
CA LEU A 29 16.99 5.85 -16.32
C LEU A 29 17.24 6.01 -17.82
N SER A 30 17.43 7.26 -18.30
CA SER A 30 17.84 7.55 -19.69
C SER A 30 19.14 6.84 -20.02
N TYR A 31 20.17 7.03 -19.20
CA TYR A 31 21.46 6.35 -19.39
C TYR A 31 21.32 4.83 -19.51
N LEU A 32 20.51 4.21 -18.66
CA LEU A 32 20.27 2.77 -18.70
C LEU A 32 19.59 2.35 -20.01
N LYS A 33 18.57 3.08 -20.47
CA LYS A 33 17.91 2.79 -21.77
C LYS A 33 18.85 2.95 -22.96
N ASP A 34 19.73 3.93 -22.92
CA ASP A 34 20.64 4.21 -24.01
C ASP A 34 21.75 3.17 -24.12
N ASN A 35 22.26 2.67 -22.99
CA ASN A 35 23.39 1.77 -22.95
C ASN A 35 23.04 0.28 -22.85
N TYR A 36 21.79 -0.05 -22.46
CA TYR A 36 21.31 -1.44 -22.29
C TYR A 36 20.04 -1.65 -23.11
N LYS A 37 20.17 -1.80 -24.42
CA LYS A 37 19.03 -1.82 -25.37
C LYS A 37 18.02 -2.96 -25.11
N ASN A 38 18.46 -4.07 -24.54
CA ASN A 38 17.58 -5.21 -24.21
C ASN A 38 16.91 -5.07 -22.84
N LEU A 39 17.38 -4.14 -21.98
CA LEU A 39 16.81 -3.91 -20.67
C LEU A 39 15.42 -3.32 -20.79
N LYS A 40 14.42 -4.00 -20.22
CA LYS A 40 13.08 -3.46 -19.99
C LYS A 40 13.02 -2.79 -18.64
N ILE A 41 12.36 -1.65 -18.56
CA ILE A 41 12.19 -0.89 -17.33
C ILE A 41 10.71 -0.78 -17.00
N ALA A 42 10.31 -1.16 -15.80
CA ALA A 42 8.95 -1.01 -15.32
C ALA A 42 8.93 -0.31 -13.96
N GLN A 43 7.85 0.42 -13.68
CA GLN A 43 7.57 0.90 -12.34
C GLN A 43 6.36 0.20 -11.75
N TRP A 44 6.37 0.05 -10.43
CA TRP A 44 5.23 -0.37 -9.64
C TRP A 44 4.86 0.75 -8.68
N PHE A 45 3.67 1.31 -8.86
CA PHE A 45 3.20 2.47 -8.10
C PHE A 45 2.09 2.07 -7.12
N LEU A 46 2.38 2.22 -5.83
CA LEU A 46 1.57 1.73 -4.71
C LEU A 46 0.72 2.81 -4.06
N ASP A 47 1.12 4.09 -4.17
CA ASP A 47 0.45 5.18 -3.48
C ASP A 47 -0.94 5.47 -4.07
N PRO A 48 -1.89 5.98 -3.26
CA PRO A 48 -3.21 6.33 -3.74
C PRO A 48 -3.17 7.45 -4.78
N LEU A 49 -3.90 7.22 -5.88
CA LEU A 49 -4.08 8.18 -6.98
C LEU A 49 -5.51 8.73 -6.99
N ILE A 50 -6.08 8.95 -5.82
CA ILE A 50 -7.46 9.39 -5.60
C ILE A 50 -7.53 10.89 -5.72
N LYS A 51 -8.33 11.39 -6.67
CA LYS A 51 -8.62 12.82 -6.81
C LYS A 51 -9.23 13.34 -5.50
N ASN A 52 -8.79 14.49 -5.03
CA ASN A 52 -9.13 15.06 -3.73
C ASN A 52 -8.62 14.27 -2.51
N GLY A 53 -7.93 13.15 -2.72
CA GLY A 53 -7.26 12.41 -1.65
C GLY A 53 -5.95 13.08 -1.21
N PRO A 54 -5.41 12.66 -0.07
CA PRO A 54 -4.14 13.16 0.41
C PRO A 54 -3.01 12.82 -0.57
N ASP A 55 -2.08 13.76 -0.72
CA ASP A 55 -0.90 13.63 -1.58
C ASP A 55 -1.20 13.39 -3.09
N TYR A 56 -2.45 13.58 -3.57
CA TYR A 56 -2.82 13.31 -4.96
C TYR A 56 -1.89 13.95 -5.99
N PHE A 57 -1.65 15.27 -5.89
CA PHE A 57 -0.82 15.98 -6.86
C PHE A 57 0.64 15.50 -6.82
N LYS A 58 1.17 15.22 -5.63
CA LYS A 58 2.49 14.68 -5.45
C LYS A 58 2.62 13.28 -6.06
N ASN A 59 1.67 12.40 -5.77
CA ASN A 59 1.65 11.03 -6.27
C ASN A 59 1.47 11.00 -7.79
N LYS A 60 0.57 11.83 -8.33
CA LYS A 60 0.39 12.01 -9.77
C LYS A 60 1.68 12.47 -10.46
N SER A 61 2.36 13.49 -9.90
CA SER A 61 3.62 13.98 -10.44
C SER A 61 4.70 12.88 -10.43
N ARG A 62 4.82 12.13 -9.34
CA ARG A 62 5.81 11.04 -9.17
C ARG A 62 5.65 9.94 -10.20
N ILE A 63 4.42 9.46 -10.43
CA ILE A 63 4.19 8.40 -11.41
C ILE A 63 4.46 8.90 -12.83
N LEU A 64 3.98 10.10 -13.18
CA LEU A 64 4.15 10.67 -14.53
C LEU A 64 5.61 11.00 -14.83
N ASP A 65 6.37 11.52 -13.88
CA ASP A 65 7.78 11.86 -14.02
C ASP A 65 8.65 10.68 -14.52
N LYS A 66 8.29 9.48 -14.14
CA LYS A 66 9.03 8.26 -14.51
C LYS A 66 8.52 7.56 -15.77
N MET A 67 7.29 7.84 -16.19
CA MET A 67 6.64 7.12 -17.30
C MET A 67 7.36 7.26 -18.64
N GLU A 68 8.10 8.34 -18.85
CA GLU A 68 8.89 8.53 -20.07
C GLU A 68 9.96 7.44 -20.23
N PHE A 69 10.51 6.97 -19.10
CA PHE A 69 11.62 6.02 -19.05
C PHE A 69 11.17 4.57 -18.87
N THR A 70 9.87 4.31 -18.76
CA THR A 70 9.34 2.96 -18.53
C THR A 70 8.75 2.34 -19.77
N ASP A 71 8.87 1.02 -19.91
CA ASP A 71 8.20 0.20 -20.91
C ASP A 71 6.82 -0.25 -20.42
N ALA A 72 6.63 -0.36 -19.09
CA ALA A 72 5.34 -0.68 -18.46
C ALA A 72 5.21 -0.01 -17.09
N ASN A 73 3.96 0.26 -16.68
CA ASN A 73 3.63 0.87 -15.40
C ASN A 73 2.57 0.02 -14.72
N PHE A 74 2.94 -0.59 -13.60
CA PHE A 74 2.03 -1.37 -12.76
C PHE A 74 1.49 -0.47 -11.66
N ILE A 75 0.17 -0.47 -11.50
CA ILE A 75 -0.53 0.47 -10.61
C ILE A 75 -1.53 -0.29 -9.76
N THR A 76 -1.56 -0.04 -8.46
CA THR A 76 -2.52 -0.66 -7.53
C THR A 76 -3.93 -0.06 -7.61
N THR A 77 -4.09 1.07 -8.30
CA THR A 77 -5.39 1.63 -8.69
C THR A 77 -5.73 1.18 -10.10
N SER A 78 -7.01 0.89 -10.40
CA SER A 78 -7.41 0.57 -11.78
C SER A 78 -6.99 1.68 -12.73
N PRO A 79 -6.18 1.41 -13.77
CA PRO A 79 -5.80 2.42 -14.76
C PRO A 79 -6.98 3.10 -15.42
N ASP A 80 -8.09 2.38 -15.65
CA ASP A 80 -9.32 2.90 -16.26
C ASP A 80 -10.00 3.99 -15.41
N ALA A 81 -9.75 4.01 -14.12
CA ALA A 81 -10.24 5.04 -13.21
C ALA A 81 -9.37 6.30 -13.19
N LEU A 82 -8.22 6.29 -13.88
CA LEU A 82 -7.21 7.34 -13.86
C LEU A 82 -7.14 8.08 -15.21
N ASN A 83 -8.00 9.08 -15.39
CA ASN A 83 -8.12 9.84 -16.62
C ASN A 83 -6.91 10.71 -17.00
N PHE A 84 -5.91 10.80 -16.13
CA PHE A 84 -4.69 11.58 -16.39
C PHE A 84 -3.54 10.75 -16.98
N LEU A 85 -3.69 9.42 -17.08
CA LEU A 85 -2.66 8.56 -17.64
C LEU A 85 -2.55 8.76 -19.17
N PRO A 86 -1.33 8.91 -19.71
CA PRO A 86 -1.13 8.98 -21.15
C PRO A 86 -1.56 7.69 -21.85
N LYS A 87 -2.39 7.79 -22.89
CA LYS A 87 -2.96 6.63 -23.59
C LYS A 87 -1.92 5.75 -24.27
N GLU A 88 -0.81 6.35 -24.69
CA GLU A 88 0.32 5.68 -25.34
C GLU A 88 1.21 4.91 -24.37
N LYS A 89 1.04 5.11 -23.07
CA LYS A 89 1.83 4.42 -22.06
C LYS A 89 1.12 3.15 -21.57
N LYS A 90 1.87 2.05 -21.55
CA LYS A 90 1.35 0.78 -21.06
C LYS A 90 1.16 0.84 -19.54
N CYS A 91 -0.08 0.93 -19.09
CA CYS A 91 -0.47 0.94 -17.69
C CYS A 91 -1.34 -0.28 -17.38
N LEU A 92 -0.98 -1.03 -16.37
CA LEU A 92 -1.62 -2.30 -15.99
C LEU A 92 -1.94 -2.28 -14.49
N PHE A 93 -3.07 -2.84 -14.14
CA PHE A 93 -3.40 -3.10 -12.74
C PHE A 93 -2.49 -4.20 -12.18
N MET A 94 -1.94 -3.95 -10.99
CA MET A 94 -1.20 -4.92 -10.21
C MET A 94 -1.53 -4.74 -8.73
N PRO A 95 -2.20 -5.70 -8.10
CA PRO A 95 -2.54 -5.62 -6.68
C PRO A 95 -1.28 -5.69 -5.81
N ASN A 96 -1.44 -5.32 -4.53
CA ASN A 96 -0.41 -5.61 -3.54
C ASN A 96 -0.27 -7.13 -3.40
N PRO A 97 0.94 -7.70 -3.43
CA PRO A 97 1.15 -9.13 -3.32
C PRO A 97 1.03 -9.61 -1.87
N THR A 98 0.66 -10.86 -1.68
CA THR A 98 0.84 -11.63 -0.46
C THR A 98 2.09 -12.49 -0.58
N ASP A 99 2.85 -12.63 0.49
CA ASP A 99 4.04 -13.47 0.52
C ASP A 99 3.88 -14.57 1.59
N PRO A 100 3.74 -15.84 1.18
CA PRO A 100 3.52 -16.95 2.12
C PRO A 100 4.72 -17.20 3.05
N SER A 101 5.85 -16.53 2.86
CA SER A 101 6.97 -16.58 3.81
C SER A 101 6.79 -15.59 4.98
N PHE A 102 5.90 -14.60 4.85
CA PHE A 102 5.60 -13.61 5.86
C PHE A 102 4.18 -13.76 6.43
N GLU A 103 3.20 -13.98 5.58
CA GLU A 103 1.80 -14.16 5.95
C GLU A 103 1.55 -15.65 6.28
N VAL A 104 1.85 -16.04 7.53
CA VAL A 104 1.88 -17.44 7.97
C VAL A 104 0.93 -17.78 9.12
N LEU A 105 0.11 -16.81 9.59
CA LEU A 105 -0.65 -16.99 10.82
C LEU A 105 -1.85 -17.93 10.70
N ASN A 106 -2.45 -18.06 9.51
CA ASN A 106 -3.62 -18.92 9.26
C ASN A 106 -4.77 -18.70 10.27
N ASN A 107 -5.11 -17.45 10.56
CA ASN A 107 -6.08 -17.11 11.62
C ASN A 107 -7.45 -17.76 11.45
N TYR A 108 -7.83 -18.14 10.22
CA TYR A 108 -9.06 -18.88 9.95
C TYR A 108 -9.10 -20.26 10.65
N GLU A 109 -7.95 -20.85 11.01
CA GLU A 109 -7.84 -22.08 11.78
C GLU A 109 -7.80 -21.84 13.29
N ASN A 110 -7.56 -20.59 13.72
CA ASN A 110 -7.39 -20.26 15.14
C ASN A 110 -8.72 -20.01 15.84
N ASN A 111 -9.16 -20.96 16.63
CA ASN A 111 -10.39 -20.87 17.43
C ASN A 111 -10.25 -20.05 18.71
N HIS A 112 -9.05 -19.57 19.06
CA HIS A 112 -8.73 -18.93 20.33
C HIS A 112 -8.35 -17.44 20.22
N CYS A 113 -8.76 -16.76 19.14
CA CYS A 113 -8.56 -15.31 19.03
C CYS A 113 -9.29 -14.58 20.17
N SER A 114 -8.57 -13.75 20.90
CA SER A 114 -9.11 -13.00 22.04
C SER A 114 -9.90 -11.75 21.61
N MET A 115 -9.67 -11.30 20.38
CA MET A 115 -10.31 -10.14 19.76
C MET A 115 -11.11 -10.56 18.54
N ASP A 116 -12.18 -9.83 18.26
CA ASP A 116 -13.01 -10.12 17.09
C ASP A 116 -12.54 -9.32 15.86
N VAL A 117 -12.30 -8.02 16.01
CA VAL A 117 -11.99 -7.12 14.90
C VAL A 117 -10.73 -6.31 15.17
N PHE A 118 -9.78 -6.37 14.25
CA PHE A 118 -8.58 -5.54 14.23
C PHE A 118 -8.74 -4.33 13.31
N PHE A 119 -8.26 -3.17 13.77
CA PHE A 119 -8.10 -1.98 12.94
C PHE A 119 -6.91 -1.15 13.38
N ALA A 120 -6.13 -0.63 12.42
CA ALA A 120 -4.99 0.23 12.71
C ALA A 120 -4.84 1.38 11.71
N LEU A 121 -4.50 2.56 12.23
CA LEU A 121 -4.14 3.74 11.46
C LEU A 121 -2.71 4.18 11.79
N SER A 122 -1.96 4.64 10.78
CA SER A 122 -0.64 5.25 10.98
C SER A 122 -0.65 6.78 10.89
N HIS A 123 -1.71 7.38 10.35
CA HIS A 123 -1.81 8.81 10.04
C HIS A 123 -0.61 9.38 9.26
N GLY A 124 0.10 8.54 8.50
CA GLY A 124 1.35 8.91 7.85
C GLY A 124 2.52 9.13 8.81
N VAL A 125 2.41 8.67 10.06
CA VAL A 125 3.49 8.67 11.04
C VAL A 125 4.30 7.39 10.87
N HIS A 126 5.43 7.49 10.19
CA HIS A 126 6.33 6.36 10.00
C HIS A 126 7.24 6.19 11.22
N ARG A 127 6.96 5.20 12.07
CA ARG A 127 7.72 4.89 13.31
C ARG A 127 7.86 6.06 14.29
N GLY A 128 6.98 7.06 14.17
CA GLY A 128 6.92 8.18 15.08
C GLY A 128 5.76 8.06 16.06
N ILE A 129 5.64 9.03 16.95
CA ILE A 129 4.56 9.12 17.92
C ILE A 129 3.38 9.90 17.30
N LEU A 130 2.18 9.35 17.42
CA LEU A 130 0.96 10.05 17.04
C LEU A 130 0.78 11.28 17.95
N LYS A 131 0.70 12.46 17.35
CA LYS A 131 0.44 13.70 18.09
C LYS A 131 -1.04 13.81 18.45
N LYS A 132 -1.32 14.26 19.66
CA LYS A 132 -2.68 14.51 20.15
C LYS A 132 -3.45 15.43 19.20
N GLY A 133 -4.72 15.12 18.96
CA GLY A 133 -5.62 15.93 18.13
C GLY A 133 -5.48 15.72 16.63
N LYS A 134 -4.71 14.76 16.17
CA LYS A 134 -4.68 14.42 14.75
C LYS A 134 -5.96 13.66 14.38
N TYR A 135 -6.74 14.28 13.50
CA TYR A 135 -8.00 13.74 13.01
C TYR A 135 -7.83 12.87 11.77
N ASP A 136 -8.68 11.83 11.66
CA ASP A 136 -8.81 11.00 10.46
C ASP A 136 -10.26 10.45 10.41
N GLU A 137 -10.96 10.73 9.32
CA GLU A 137 -12.37 10.34 9.11
C GLU A 137 -12.62 8.82 9.26
N ARG A 138 -11.61 8.00 9.05
CA ARG A 138 -11.70 6.55 9.27
C ARG A 138 -11.87 6.19 10.74
N ALA A 139 -11.35 7.03 11.65
CA ALA A 139 -11.56 6.85 13.09
C ALA A 139 -13.04 7.01 13.45
N ASP A 140 -13.73 8.03 12.89
CA ASP A 140 -15.16 8.22 13.13
C ASP A 140 -15.99 7.03 12.66
N PHE A 141 -15.67 6.50 11.47
CA PHE A 141 -16.35 5.30 10.96
C PHE A 141 -16.17 4.10 11.91
N VAL A 142 -14.94 3.87 12.38
CA VAL A 142 -14.66 2.74 13.26
C VAL A 142 -15.29 2.94 14.63
N ASN A 143 -15.25 4.15 15.19
CA ASN A 143 -15.91 4.46 16.47
C ASN A 143 -17.42 4.25 16.37
N ARG A 144 -18.04 4.66 15.25
CA ARG A 144 -19.45 4.38 15.00
C ARG A 144 -19.75 2.89 14.90
N LEU A 145 -18.86 2.12 14.28
CA LEU A 145 -18.99 0.66 14.23
C LEU A 145 -18.93 0.04 15.62
N VAL A 146 -18.00 0.46 16.47
CA VAL A 146 -17.88 0.03 17.87
C VAL A 146 -19.17 0.30 18.65
N GLU A 147 -19.73 1.52 18.53
CA GLU A 147 -21.00 1.88 19.18
C GLU A 147 -22.18 0.99 18.76
N LEU A 148 -22.24 0.64 17.46
CA LEU A 148 -23.32 -0.17 16.90
C LEU A 148 -23.18 -1.67 17.21
N THR A 149 -22.00 -2.11 17.65
CA THR A 149 -21.73 -3.53 17.90
C THR A 149 -21.12 -3.77 19.28
N PRO A 150 -21.85 -3.50 20.38
CA PRO A 150 -21.32 -3.49 21.75
C PRO A 150 -20.82 -4.85 22.25
N ASN A 151 -21.21 -5.94 21.59
CA ASN A 151 -20.78 -7.30 21.93
C ASN A 151 -19.55 -7.77 21.14
N VAL A 152 -19.00 -6.93 20.25
CA VAL A 152 -17.82 -7.23 19.44
C VAL A 152 -16.59 -6.61 20.09
N LYS A 153 -15.54 -7.39 20.23
CA LYS A 153 -14.26 -6.95 20.82
C LYS A 153 -13.35 -6.40 19.73
N PHE A 154 -13.05 -5.11 19.82
CA PHE A 154 -12.19 -4.43 18.88
C PHE A 154 -10.76 -4.26 19.44
N ASP A 155 -9.77 -4.51 18.60
CA ASP A 155 -8.35 -4.21 18.85
C ASP A 155 -7.95 -3.03 17.94
N LEU A 156 -7.84 -1.82 18.51
CA LEU A 156 -7.78 -0.56 17.79
C LEU A 156 -6.44 0.15 18.03
N TYR A 157 -5.79 0.59 16.95
CA TYR A 157 -4.52 1.30 17.01
C TYR A 157 -4.52 2.55 16.13
N GLY A 158 -3.86 3.61 16.62
CA GLY A 158 -3.77 4.89 15.92
C GLY A 158 -5.02 5.75 16.01
N ILE A 159 -5.99 5.39 16.87
CA ILE A 159 -7.20 6.17 17.16
C ILE A 159 -7.38 6.31 18.67
N ASP A 160 -8.19 7.27 19.11
CA ASP A 160 -8.59 7.48 20.52
C ASP A 160 -7.39 7.52 21.50
N ASN A 161 -6.32 8.21 21.12
CA ASN A 161 -5.05 8.31 21.86
C ASN A 161 -4.24 7.00 21.97
N VAL A 162 -4.67 5.91 21.36
CA VAL A 162 -3.85 4.69 21.23
C VAL A 162 -2.82 4.90 20.13
N GLN A 163 -1.55 4.57 20.44
CA GLN A 163 -0.47 4.72 19.46
C GLN A 163 -0.60 3.72 18.31
N PRO A 164 -0.17 4.10 17.09
CA PRO A 164 0.00 3.16 15.99
C PRO A 164 1.00 2.05 16.31
N ILE A 165 0.84 0.91 15.68
CA ILE A 165 1.74 -0.25 15.82
C ILE A 165 2.36 -0.64 14.49
N TRP A 166 3.54 -1.28 14.54
CA TRP A 166 4.29 -1.74 13.37
C TRP A 166 5.05 -3.02 13.67
N ALA A 167 5.55 -3.67 12.62
CA ALA A 167 6.40 -4.84 12.68
C ALA A 167 5.84 -5.94 13.60
N ASP A 168 6.61 -6.47 14.52
CA ASP A 168 6.23 -7.58 15.40
C ASP A 168 4.97 -7.29 16.23
N SER A 169 4.81 -6.04 16.69
CA SER A 169 3.60 -5.64 17.43
C SER A 169 2.35 -5.70 16.56
N PHE A 170 2.46 -5.35 15.27
CA PHE A 170 1.36 -5.48 14.31
C PHE A 170 1.02 -6.95 14.08
N ILE A 171 2.02 -7.80 13.82
CA ILE A 171 1.83 -9.25 13.62
C ILE A 171 1.19 -9.88 14.85
N LYS A 172 1.67 -9.53 16.07
CA LYS A 172 1.09 -10.00 17.32
C LYS A 172 -0.37 -9.58 17.50
N ALA A 173 -0.73 -8.36 17.13
CA ALA A 173 -2.11 -7.88 17.23
C ALA A 173 -3.03 -8.64 16.26
N ILE A 174 -2.65 -8.74 14.98
CA ILE A 174 -3.47 -9.47 14.01
C ILE A 174 -3.57 -10.96 14.32
N SER A 175 -2.56 -11.58 14.95
CA SER A 175 -2.62 -13.01 15.35
C SER A 175 -3.70 -13.33 16.37
N ASN A 176 -4.18 -12.33 17.12
CA ASN A 176 -5.23 -12.45 18.12
C ASN A 176 -6.62 -12.05 17.63
N SER A 177 -6.77 -11.71 16.36
CA SER A 177 -8.02 -11.19 15.79
C SER A 177 -8.58 -12.11 14.71
N LYS A 178 -9.90 -12.26 14.68
CA LYS A 178 -10.61 -13.08 13.65
C LYS A 178 -10.83 -12.32 12.36
N MET A 179 -11.08 -11.03 12.48
CA MET A 179 -11.49 -10.15 11.38
C MET A 179 -10.60 -8.91 11.33
N GLY A 180 -10.55 -8.27 10.18
CA GLY A 180 -9.87 -6.99 10.02
C GLY A 180 -10.66 -6.01 9.18
N VAL A 181 -10.57 -4.73 9.51
CA VAL A 181 -11.15 -3.65 8.71
C VAL A 181 -10.04 -2.95 7.94
N ASN A 182 -10.14 -2.93 6.61
CA ASN A 182 -9.21 -2.25 5.73
C ASN A 182 -9.85 -1.05 5.05
N LEU A 183 -9.65 0.13 5.61
CA LEU A 183 -10.12 1.40 5.05
C LEU A 183 -8.94 2.16 4.44
N SER A 184 -9.02 2.47 3.16
CA SER A 184 -8.05 3.32 2.48
C SER A 184 -8.27 4.80 2.83
N ARG A 185 -7.23 5.63 2.70
CA ARG A 185 -7.36 7.08 2.87
C ARG A 185 -8.06 7.72 1.67
N GLY A 186 -8.93 8.69 1.95
CA GLY A 186 -9.71 9.39 0.94
C GLY A 186 -10.87 8.57 0.40
N GLU A 187 -11.52 9.09 -0.65
CA GLU A 187 -12.65 8.42 -1.28
C GLU A 187 -12.25 7.07 -1.92
N PRO A 188 -13.10 6.03 -1.82
CA PRO A 188 -12.85 4.77 -2.49
C PRO A 188 -12.70 4.96 -4.01
N ILE A 189 -11.72 4.29 -4.60
CA ILE A 189 -11.51 4.27 -6.05
C ILE A 189 -11.30 2.82 -6.51
N LYS A 190 -11.74 2.52 -7.72
CA LYS A 190 -11.74 1.17 -8.29
C LYS A 190 -10.40 0.46 -8.09
N TYR A 191 -10.44 -0.71 -7.46
CA TYR A 191 -9.35 -1.64 -7.15
C TYR A 191 -8.29 -1.15 -6.16
N TYR A 192 -8.23 0.16 -5.85
CA TYR A 192 -7.23 0.61 -4.89
C TYR A 192 -7.49 0.08 -3.48
N SER A 193 -6.46 -0.43 -2.88
CA SER A 193 -6.43 -0.79 -1.46
C SER A 193 -5.06 -0.48 -0.86
N SER A 194 -5.03 -0.21 0.44
CA SER A 194 -3.76 -0.08 1.17
C SER A 194 -3.08 -1.44 1.35
N ASP A 195 -1.77 -1.45 1.56
CA ASP A 195 -0.96 -2.66 1.76
C ASP A 195 -1.46 -3.56 2.89
N ARG A 196 -2.18 -2.99 3.85
CA ARG A 196 -2.78 -3.74 4.97
C ARG A 196 -3.70 -4.86 4.50
N ILE A 197 -4.34 -4.74 3.33
CA ILE A 197 -5.23 -5.78 2.81
C ILE A 197 -4.51 -7.10 2.66
N THR A 198 -3.27 -7.08 2.17
CA THR A 198 -2.48 -8.30 1.94
C THR A 198 -2.07 -8.94 3.26
N GLN A 199 -1.71 -8.11 4.24
CA GLN A 199 -1.36 -8.58 5.58
C GLN A 199 -2.55 -9.22 6.30
N LEU A 200 -3.75 -8.64 6.16
CA LEU A 200 -4.96 -9.19 6.79
C LEU A 200 -5.42 -10.49 6.09
N ILE A 201 -5.61 -10.43 4.77
CA ILE A 201 -6.08 -11.59 3.99
C ILE A 201 -5.03 -12.70 3.99
N GLY A 202 -3.75 -12.37 3.77
CA GLY A 202 -2.66 -13.33 3.72
C GLY A 202 -2.48 -14.09 5.04
N ASN A 203 -2.75 -13.42 6.17
CA ASN A 203 -2.71 -14.06 7.48
C ASN A 203 -4.03 -14.73 7.89
N GLY A 204 -5.02 -14.79 6.98
CA GLY A 204 -6.25 -15.56 7.18
C GLY A 204 -7.33 -14.86 8.01
N LEU A 205 -7.33 -13.52 8.08
CA LEU A 205 -8.41 -12.76 8.70
C LEU A 205 -9.55 -12.52 7.70
N LEU A 206 -10.79 -12.64 8.15
CA LEU A 206 -11.94 -12.15 7.39
C LEU A 206 -11.83 -10.62 7.27
N THR A 207 -11.60 -10.13 6.06
CA THR A 207 -11.25 -8.72 5.85
C THR A 207 -12.40 -7.95 5.21
N PHE A 208 -12.85 -6.90 5.89
CA PHE A 208 -13.85 -5.95 5.39
C PHE A 208 -13.17 -4.79 4.68
N ILE A 209 -13.67 -4.46 3.50
CA ILE A 209 -13.18 -3.36 2.66
C ILE A 209 -14.34 -2.47 2.20
N HIS A 210 -14.02 -1.30 1.65
CA HIS A 210 -15.02 -0.50 0.94
C HIS A 210 -15.62 -1.29 -0.23
N LYS A 211 -16.92 -1.13 -0.43
CA LYS A 211 -17.60 -1.56 -1.65
C LYS A 211 -17.30 -0.52 -2.74
N ASN A 212 -16.54 -0.89 -3.76
CA ASN A 212 -16.18 -0.06 -4.92
C ASN A 212 -16.85 -0.58 -6.18
#